data_5bfd9186a903e104d7b2e007b2da062e
#
_entry.id   5bfd9186a903e104d7b2e007b2da062e
#
_cell.length_a   1.000
_cell.length_b   1.000
_cell.length_c   1.000
_cell.angle_alpha   90.00
_cell.angle_beta   90.00
_cell.angle_gamma   90.00
#
_symmetry.space_group_name_H-M   'P 1'
#
loop_
_entity.id
_entity.type
_entity.pdbx_description
1 polymer ?
#
loop_
_entity_poly.entity_id
_entity_poly.type
_entity_poly.pdbx_seq_one_letter_code
_entity_poly.pdbx_strand_id
1 'polypeptide(L)'
;GLGRLEAALVFEQLAKGCIGHATFLTIHNMAAWMVDRFGSRDLRERYVGPMVRGEMITSYCLTEPNNGSDAANLTTRADRDGDSYILNGAKVFISGAGFSDLYIVMARSEGPGPKGISAFLVENGTPGLSFGRNERKMGWNAQPTAMVSFDNCRIPAANRLGDAGQGFSFAMQGLNGGRLNIAACSLGGAQEAMDRALRYSR
;
A
#
# COMPACT_ATOMS: atom_id res chain seq x y z
N GLY A 1 -15.51 1.67 -11.55
CA GLY A 1 -14.27 1.01 -12.00
C GLY A 1 -14.50 -0.44 -12.38
N LEU A 2 -13.47 -1.12 -12.86
CA LEU A 2 -13.51 -2.55 -13.21
C LEU A 2 -13.64 -3.40 -11.94
N GLY A 3 -14.23 -4.60 -12.08
CA GLY A 3 -14.34 -5.56 -11.00
C GLY A 3 -13.03 -6.31 -10.73
N ARG A 4 -13.04 -7.24 -9.77
CA ARG A 4 -11.84 -8.00 -9.38
C ARG A 4 -11.34 -8.96 -10.46
N LEU A 5 -12.26 -9.53 -11.24
CA LEU A 5 -11.91 -10.43 -12.34
C LEU A 5 -11.17 -9.68 -13.44
N GLU A 6 -11.69 -8.55 -13.87
CA GLU A 6 -11.05 -7.71 -14.88
C GLU A 6 -9.68 -7.22 -14.43
N ALA A 7 -9.55 -6.81 -13.16
CA ALA A 7 -8.27 -6.43 -12.60
C ALA A 7 -7.26 -7.60 -12.64
N ALA A 8 -7.66 -8.80 -12.25
CA ALA A 8 -6.80 -9.98 -12.29
C ALA A 8 -6.33 -10.29 -13.72
N LEU A 9 -7.23 -10.26 -14.71
CA LEU A 9 -6.90 -10.48 -16.13
C LEU A 9 -5.92 -9.40 -16.65
N VAL A 10 -6.11 -8.15 -16.28
CA VAL A 10 -5.17 -7.06 -16.65
C VAL A 10 -3.80 -7.31 -16.04
N PHE A 11 -3.71 -7.65 -14.74
CA PHE A 11 -2.43 -7.91 -14.08
C PHE A 11 -1.73 -9.16 -14.62
N GLU A 12 -2.47 -10.19 -14.98
CA GLU A 12 -1.92 -11.36 -15.66
C GLU A 12 -1.25 -10.99 -16.99
N GLN A 13 -1.89 -10.18 -17.82
CA GLN A 13 -1.32 -9.77 -19.09
C GLN A 13 -0.12 -8.82 -18.91
N LEU A 14 -0.19 -7.87 -17.98
CA LEU A 14 0.94 -6.97 -17.67
C LEU A 14 2.16 -7.76 -17.18
N ALA A 15 1.95 -8.81 -16.40
CA ALA A 15 3.02 -9.64 -15.85
C ALA A 15 3.77 -10.47 -16.92
N LYS A 16 3.16 -10.75 -18.07
CA LYS A 16 3.87 -11.33 -19.24
C LYS A 16 4.97 -10.40 -19.74
N GLY A 17 4.76 -9.10 -19.67
CA GLY A 17 5.78 -8.11 -20.02
C GLY A 17 6.86 -7.96 -18.95
N CYS A 18 6.44 -7.73 -17.70
CA CYS A 18 7.33 -7.61 -16.54
C CYS A 18 6.59 -7.86 -15.23
N ILE A 19 6.88 -8.99 -14.58
CA ILE A 19 6.32 -9.34 -13.27
C ILE A 19 6.60 -8.26 -12.21
N GLY A 20 7.80 -7.71 -12.16
CA GLY A 20 8.20 -6.72 -11.15
C GLY A 20 7.38 -5.44 -11.23
N HIS A 21 7.15 -4.92 -12.43
CA HIS A 21 6.31 -3.74 -12.64
C HIS A 21 4.83 -4.03 -12.37
N ALA A 22 4.32 -5.17 -12.86
CA ALA A 22 2.94 -5.56 -12.61
C ALA A 22 2.66 -5.67 -11.11
N THR A 23 3.58 -6.27 -10.35
CA THR A 23 3.47 -6.41 -8.89
C THR A 23 3.47 -5.05 -8.19
N PHE A 24 4.31 -4.10 -8.60
CA PHE A 24 4.29 -2.75 -8.02
C PHE A 24 2.96 -2.03 -8.27
N LEU A 25 2.45 -2.15 -9.49
CA LEU A 25 1.13 -1.60 -9.84
C LEU A 25 -0.01 -2.20 -9.01
N THR A 26 0.09 -3.45 -8.54
CA THR A 26 -0.95 -4.03 -7.67
C THR A 26 -1.06 -3.28 -6.34
N ILE A 27 0.07 -2.84 -5.78
CA ILE A 27 0.11 -2.09 -4.52
C ILE A 27 -0.50 -0.70 -4.73
N HIS A 28 -0.06 0.01 -5.78
CA HIS A 28 -0.60 1.31 -6.15
C HIS A 28 -2.12 1.25 -6.39
N ASN A 29 -2.60 0.28 -7.17
CA ASN A 29 -4.01 0.10 -7.46
C ASN A 29 -4.84 -0.19 -6.20
N MET A 30 -4.32 -1.02 -5.28
CA MET A 30 -4.96 -1.28 -3.99
C MET A 30 -5.07 -0.01 -3.16
N ALA A 31 -4.01 0.78 -3.10
CA ALA A 31 -3.97 2.03 -2.36
C ALA A 31 -4.95 3.07 -2.95
N ALA A 32 -4.94 3.25 -4.28
CA ALA A 32 -5.89 4.12 -4.96
C ALA A 32 -7.35 3.72 -4.72
N TRP A 33 -7.64 2.40 -4.79
CA TRP A 33 -8.96 1.87 -4.45
C TRP A 33 -9.36 2.17 -3.00
N MET A 34 -8.43 2.12 -2.04
CA MET A 34 -8.74 2.45 -0.64
C MET A 34 -9.10 3.92 -0.47
N VAL A 35 -8.39 4.83 -1.15
CA VAL A 35 -8.72 6.26 -1.11
C VAL A 35 -10.08 6.53 -1.76
N ASP A 36 -10.36 5.93 -2.92
CA ASP A 36 -11.65 6.07 -3.61
C ASP A 36 -12.81 5.53 -2.77
N ARG A 37 -12.63 4.39 -2.12
CA ARG A 37 -13.68 3.70 -1.39
C ARG A 37 -13.98 4.29 -0.02
N PHE A 38 -12.94 4.73 0.70
CA PHE A 38 -13.03 5.10 2.12
C PHE A 38 -12.65 6.56 2.39
N GLY A 39 -12.09 7.26 1.42
CA GLY A 39 -11.76 8.68 1.55
C GLY A 39 -13.01 9.56 1.63
N SER A 40 -12.90 10.67 2.36
CA SER A 40 -13.86 11.76 2.27
C SER A 40 -13.95 12.30 0.84
N ARG A 41 -14.97 13.11 0.55
CA ARG A 41 -15.09 13.74 -0.76
C ARG A 41 -13.82 14.51 -1.14
N ASP A 42 -13.31 15.32 -0.21
CA ASP A 42 -12.12 16.15 -0.45
C ASP A 42 -10.85 15.30 -0.73
N LEU A 43 -10.66 14.20 0.02
CA LEU A 43 -9.55 13.27 -0.21
C LEU A 43 -9.65 12.60 -1.58
N ARG A 44 -10.85 12.20 -1.99
CA ARG A 44 -11.05 11.59 -3.31
C ARG A 44 -10.79 12.59 -4.44
N GLU A 45 -11.34 13.80 -4.34
CA GLU A 45 -11.13 14.87 -5.33
C GLU A 45 -9.65 15.24 -5.45
N ARG A 46 -8.92 15.27 -4.32
CA ARG A 46 -7.51 15.63 -4.29
C ARG A 46 -6.60 14.55 -4.85
N TYR A 47 -6.81 13.27 -4.52
CA TYR A 47 -5.82 12.23 -4.74
C TYR A 47 -6.17 11.22 -5.84
N VAL A 48 -7.45 10.86 -6.04
CA VAL A 48 -7.79 9.75 -6.95
C VAL A 48 -7.43 10.07 -8.40
N GLY A 49 -7.72 11.28 -8.85
CA GLY A 49 -7.40 11.70 -10.22
C GLY A 49 -5.90 11.58 -10.55
N PRO A 50 -5.00 12.22 -9.79
CA PRO A 50 -3.56 12.09 -9.96
C PRO A 50 -3.05 10.64 -9.87
N MET A 51 -3.59 9.82 -8.95
CA MET A 51 -3.24 8.40 -8.85
C MET A 51 -3.61 7.62 -10.11
N VAL A 52 -4.82 7.81 -10.63
CA VAL A 52 -5.28 7.10 -11.85
C VAL A 52 -4.46 7.48 -13.07
N ARG A 53 -3.97 8.70 -13.17
CA ARG A 53 -3.10 9.14 -14.27
C ARG A 53 -1.63 8.77 -14.09
N GLY A 54 -1.26 8.16 -12.94
CA GLY A 54 0.13 7.83 -12.63
C GLY A 54 1.01 9.04 -12.31
N GLU A 55 0.41 10.19 -12.06
CA GLU A 55 1.10 11.43 -11.63
C GLU A 55 1.46 11.40 -10.15
N MET A 56 0.83 10.52 -9.38
CA MET A 56 1.08 10.28 -7.96
C MET A 56 1.12 8.79 -7.68
N ILE A 57 2.24 8.31 -7.18
CA ILE A 57 2.42 6.91 -6.78
C ILE A 57 2.15 6.77 -5.29
N THR A 58 1.49 5.66 -4.91
CA THR A 58 1.07 5.45 -3.53
C THR A 58 1.54 4.11 -3.00
N SER A 59 2.00 4.13 -1.76
CA SER A 59 2.42 2.96 -0.98
C SER A 59 1.42 2.59 0.10
N TYR A 60 1.49 1.35 0.56
CA TYR A 60 0.67 0.81 1.62
C TYR A 60 1.53 0.35 2.80
N CYS A 61 1.29 0.88 3.99
CA CYS A 61 2.11 0.72 5.18
C CYS A 61 1.33 0.00 6.29
N LEU A 62 1.43 -1.33 6.35
CA LEU A 62 0.79 -2.16 7.38
C LEU A 62 1.82 -2.84 8.28
N THR A 63 2.71 -3.64 7.68
CA THR A 63 3.64 -4.54 8.37
C THR A 63 4.64 -3.78 9.24
N GLU A 64 4.88 -4.27 10.45
CA GLU A 64 5.86 -3.73 11.41
C GLU A 64 6.95 -4.75 11.72
N PRO A 65 8.10 -4.32 12.30
CA PRO A 65 9.18 -5.24 12.63
C PRO A 65 8.75 -6.44 13.46
N ASN A 66 7.82 -6.25 14.39
CA ASN A 66 7.34 -7.29 15.31
C ASN A 66 5.95 -7.85 14.96
N ASN A 67 5.25 -7.26 13.99
CA ASN A 67 3.86 -7.59 13.66
C ASN A 67 3.65 -7.70 12.15
N GLY A 68 3.88 -8.90 11.61
CA GLY A 68 3.59 -9.24 10.21
C GLY A 68 2.22 -9.89 10.06
N SER A 69 2.15 -11.21 10.31
CA SER A 69 0.89 -11.97 10.22
C SER A 69 -0.14 -11.54 11.25
N ASP A 70 0.30 -11.15 12.43
CA ASP A 70 -0.55 -10.59 13.49
C ASP A 70 -0.71 -9.07 13.34
N ALA A 71 -1.25 -8.64 12.21
CA ALA A 71 -1.41 -7.23 11.89
C ALA A 71 -2.40 -6.49 12.81
N ALA A 72 -3.27 -7.21 13.54
CA ALA A 72 -4.17 -6.61 14.51
C ALA A 72 -3.44 -6.05 15.75
N ASN A 73 -2.22 -6.52 15.99
CA ASN A 73 -1.38 -6.09 17.12
C ASN A 73 -0.31 -5.05 16.73
N LEU A 74 -0.49 -4.37 15.61
CA LEU A 74 0.42 -3.28 15.22
C LEU A 74 0.54 -2.24 16.34
N THR A 75 1.73 -1.64 16.44
CA THR A 75 2.16 -0.76 17.54
C THR A 75 2.39 0.68 17.11
N THR A 76 2.52 0.96 15.80
CA THR A 76 2.56 2.35 15.30
C THR A 76 1.33 3.10 15.80
N ARG A 77 1.57 4.25 16.45
CA ARG A 77 0.52 5.06 17.10
C ARG A 77 0.18 6.28 16.25
N ALA A 78 -1.04 6.74 16.39
CA ALA A 78 -1.54 8.00 15.85
C ALA A 78 -2.33 8.70 16.97
N ASP A 79 -1.63 9.51 17.75
CA ASP A 79 -2.22 10.21 18.89
C ASP A 79 -2.91 11.49 18.40
N ARG A 80 -4.16 11.71 18.80
CA ARG A 80 -4.94 12.89 18.42
C ARG A 80 -4.41 14.13 19.13
N ASP A 81 -4.18 15.22 18.37
CA ASP A 81 -3.75 16.52 18.88
C ASP A 81 -4.52 17.63 18.14
N GLY A 82 -5.62 18.06 18.71
CA GLY A 82 -6.52 19.03 18.11
C GLY A 82 -7.03 18.59 16.73
N ASP A 83 -6.73 19.37 15.70
CA ASP A 83 -7.07 19.08 14.29
C ASP A 83 -6.00 18.28 13.55
N SER A 84 -5.11 17.60 14.29
CA SER A 84 -4.03 16.78 13.77
C SER A 84 -3.98 15.42 14.44
N TYR A 85 -3.18 14.51 13.84
CA TYR A 85 -2.66 13.30 14.47
C TYR A 85 -1.14 13.35 14.46
N ILE A 86 -0.53 12.84 15.52
CA ILE A 86 0.92 12.67 15.64
C ILE A 86 1.23 11.18 15.49
N LEU A 87 1.91 10.81 14.41
CA LEU A 87 2.28 9.43 14.16
C LEU A 87 3.67 9.15 14.72
N ASN A 88 3.79 8.01 15.42
CA ASN A 88 5.05 7.49 15.96
C ASN A 88 5.12 5.98 15.76
N GLY A 89 6.23 5.48 15.20
CA GLY A 89 6.45 4.06 14.95
C GLY A 89 7.22 3.79 13.66
N ALA A 90 7.19 2.53 13.22
CA ALA A 90 7.88 2.11 12.01
C ALA A 90 7.13 1.02 11.27
N LYS A 91 7.22 1.05 9.94
CA LYS A 91 6.70 0.04 9.02
C LYS A 91 7.85 -0.54 8.20
N VAL A 92 7.81 -1.85 7.94
CA VAL A 92 8.87 -2.56 7.21
C VAL A 92 8.34 -3.21 5.95
N PHE A 93 9.25 -3.48 5.04
CA PHE A 93 8.96 -4.10 3.74
C PHE A 93 7.95 -3.32 2.90
N ILE A 94 8.03 -1.98 2.98
CA ILE A 94 7.09 -1.11 2.27
C ILE A 94 7.55 -0.92 0.83
N SER A 95 6.76 -1.45 -0.09
CA SER A 95 6.94 -1.25 -1.53
C SER A 95 6.72 0.22 -1.89
N GLY A 96 7.69 0.80 -2.60
CA GLY A 96 7.66 2.21 -2.97
C GLY A 96 8.18 3.16 -1.88
N ALA A 97 8.67 2.66 -0.73
CA ALA A 97 9.23 3.52 0.32
C ALA A 97 10.38 4.39 -0.21
N GLY A 98 10.31 5.69 0.05
CA GLY A 98 11.25 6.69 -0.43
C GLY A 98 11.07 7.13 -1.89
N PHE A 99 10.17 6.46 -2.62
CA PHE A 99 9.84 6.77 -4.02
C PHE A 99 8.40 7.30 -4.18
N SER A 100 7.45 6.72 -3.43
CA SER A 100 6.04 7.10 -3.53
C SER A 100 5.77 8.50 -2.99
N ASP A 101 4.76 9.16 -3.56
CA ASP A 101 4.31 10.50 -3.19
C ASP A 101 3.37 10.48 -1.99
N LEU A 102 2.66 9.36 -1.79
CA LEU A 102 1.65 9.19 -0.75
C LEU A 102 1.75 7.82 -0.10
N TYR A 103 1.53 7.77 1.21
CA TYR A 103 1.57 6.55 2.02
C TYR A 103 0.25 6.37 2.74
N ILE A 104 -0.42 5.21 2.55
CA ILE A 104 -1.55 4.80 3.39
C ILE A 104 -1.00 4.06 4.60
N VAL A 105 -1.13 4.65 5.77
CA VAL A 105 -0.53 4.15 7.02
C VAL A 105 -1.61 3.63 7.95
N MET A 106 -1.51 2.36 8.32
CA MET A 106 -2.31 1.77 9.39
C MET A 106 -1.64 2.07 10.72
N ALA A 107 -2.34 2.78 11.62
CA ALA A 107 -1.83 3.14 12.92
C ALA A 107 -2.92 3.04 13.99
N ARG A 108 -2.50 2.80 15.22
CA ARG A 108 -3.39 2.72 16.38
C ARG A 108 -3.75 4.11 16.86
N SER A 109 -5.00 4.48 16.72
CA SER A 109 -5.56 5.75 17.19
C SER A 109 -6.51 5.60 18.37
N GLU A 110 -6.93 4.38 18.64
CA GLU A 110 -7.88 4.03 19.70
C GLU A 110 -7.30 2.90 20.59
N GLY A 111 -8.13 2.27 21.36
CA GLY A 111 -7.76 1.18 22.26
C GLY A 111 -7.14 -0.06 21.59
N PRO A 112 -6.96 -1.14 22.32
CA PRO A 112 -6.34 -2.37 21.82
C PRO A 112 -7.20 -3.10 20.79
N GLY A 113 -6.57 -4.04 20.06
CA GLY A 113 -7.23 -4.89 19.09
C GLY A 113 -7.52 -4.23 17.74
N PRO A 114 -8.20 -4.93 16.84
CA PRO A 114 -8.41 -4.47 15.46
C PRO A 114 -9.27 -3.21 15.36
N LYS A 115 -10.18 -2.98 16.29
CA LYS A 115 -11.02 -1.77 16.33
C LYS A 115 -10.27 -0.51 16.80
N GLY A 116 -9.04 -0.67 17.29
CA GLY A 116 -8.19 0.46 17.65
C GLY A 116 -7.37 1.03 16.48
N ILE A 117 -7.45 0.43 15.30
CA ILE A 117 -6.61 0.77 14.14
C ILE A 117 -7.39 1.65 13.17
N SER A 118 -6.79 2.77 12.79
CA SER A 118 -7.28 3.66 11.74
C SER A 118 -6.31 3.72 10.56
N ALA A 119 -6.76 4.22 9.42
CA ALA A 119 -5.96 4.42 8.22
C ALA A 119 -5.76 5.91 7.97
N PHE A 120 -4.53 6.30 7.65
CA PHE A 120 -4.14 7.70 7.45
C PHE A 120 -3.38 7.89 6.15
N LEU A 121 -3.58 9.03 5.50
CA LEU A 121 -2.78 9.47 4.36
C LEU A 121 -1.64 10.36 4.85
N VAL A 122 -0.40 9.98 4.49
CA VAL A 122 0.82 10.72 4.78
C VAL A 122 1.52 11.06 3.47
N GLU A 123 1.65 12.34 3.16
CA GLU A 123 2.38 12.78 1.96
C GLU A 123 3.89 12.64 2.15
N ASN A 124 4.58 12.36 1.06
CA ASN A 124 6.04 12.41 1.06
C ASN A 124 6.53 13.82 1.42
N GLY A 125 7.63 13.90 2.17
CA GLY A 125 8.15 15.17 2.67
C GLY A 125 7.46 15.70 3.94
N THR A 126 6.46 15.00 4.50
CA THR A 126 5.89 15.34 5.80
C THR A 126 7.00 15.33 6.87
N PRO A 127 7.18 16.39 7.67
CA PRO A 127 8.15 16.39 8.76
C PRO A 127 7.96 15.21 9.70
N GLY A 128 9.06 14.54 10.07
CA GLY A 128 9.03 13.32 10.89
C GLY A 128 8.82 12.01 10.09
N LEU A 129 8.57 12.08 8.79
CA LEU A 129 8.59 10.91 7.90
C LEU A 129 10.01 10.69 7.38
N SER A 130 10.51 9.46 7.48
CA SER A 130 11.83 9.08 6.97
C SER A 130 11.86 7.65 6.46
N PHE A 131 12.91 7.32 5.69
CA PHE A 131 13.03 6.04 5.01
C PHE A 131 14.38 5.38 5.29
N GLY A 132 14.35 4.07 5.48
CA GLY A 132 15.54 3.23 5.60
C GLY A 132 16.19 2.96 4.23
N ARG A 133 17.29 2.21 4.26
CA ARG A 133 17.92 1.70 3.03
C ARG A 133 17.01 0.71 2.34
N ASN A 134 17.09 0.65 1.01
CA ASN A 134 16.41 -0.36 0.22
C ASN A 134 16.85 -1.78 0.62
N GLU A 135 15.90 -2.68 0.74
CA GLU A 135 16.11 -4.10 1.00
C GLU A 135 16.84 -4.77 -0.17
N ARG A 136 17.74 -5.68 0.16
CA ARG A 136 18.37 -6.59 -0.82
C ARG A 136 17.44 -7.78 -1.05
N LYS A 137 16.73 -7.77 -2.17
CA LYS A 137 15.69 -8.76 -2.48
C LYS A 137 16.19 -9.82 -3.46
N MET A 138 15.63 -11.02 -3.36
CA MET A 138 15.85 -12.10 -4.33
C MET A 138 15.23 -11.79 -5.70
N GLY A 139 14.12 -11.04 -5.73
CA GLY A 139 13.41 -10.66 -6.94
C GLY A 139 12.63 -9.37 -6.77
N TRP A 140 11.85 -9.02 -7.78
CA TRP A 140 11.05 -7.77 -7.86
C TRP A 140 11.88 -6.51 -7.66
N ASN A 141 13.09 -6.51 -8.20
CA ASN A 141 14.03 -5.39 -8.05
C ASN A 141 13.61 -4.13 -8.83
N ALA A 142 12.55 -4.22 -9.66
CA ALA A 142 11.96 -3.09 -10.34
C ALA A 142 11.23 -2.11 -9.38
N GLN A 143 10.97 -2.50 -8.12
CA GLN A 143 10.37 -1.62 -7.11
C GLN A 143 11.32 -1.47 -5.92
N PRO A 144 11.50 -0.25 -5.37
CA PRO A 144 12.16 -0.06 -4.08
C PRO A 144 11.31 -0.68 -2.97
N THR A 145 11.96 -1.17 -1.94
CA THR A 145 11.29 -1.68 -0.73
C THR A 145 12.15 -1.31 0.46
N ALA A 146 11.60 -0.61 1.43
CA ALA A 146 12.37 -0.16 2.60
C ALA A 146 11.48 -0.05 3.84
N MET A 147 12.12 0.28 4.97
CA MET A 147 11.47 0.72 6.19
C MET A 147 10.95 2.15 6.00
N VAL A 148 9.80 2.44 6.60
CA VAL A 148 9.23 3.78 6.76
C VAL A 148 9.13 4.08 8.25
N SER A 149 9.70 5.17 8.71
CA SER A 149 9.71 5.58 10.11
C SER A 149 8.95 6.88 10.30
N PHE A 150 8.22 6.95 11.39
CA PHE A 150 7.45 8.11 11.84
C PHE A 150 7.97 8.55 13.20
N ASP A 151 8.49 9.76 13.29
CA ASP A 151 8.97 10.39 14.52
C ASP A 151 8.28 11.74 14.68
N ASN A 152 7.29 11.78 15.57
CA ASN A 152 6.43 12.95 15.75
C ASN A 152 5.86 13.49 14.42
N CYS A 153 5.54 12.58 13.50
CA CYS A 153 5.04 12.91 12.17
C CYS A 153 3.61 13.45 12.27
N ARG A 154 3.48 14.78 12.15
CA ARG A 154 2.19 15.50 12.27
C ARG A 154 1.45 15.51 10.94
N ILE A 155 0.23 15.05 10.95
CA ILE A 155 -0.67 15.07 9.78
C ILE A 155 -2.03 15.71 10.14
N PRO A 156 -2.72 16.34 9.20
CA PRO A 156 -4.09 16.84 9.41
C PRO A 156 -5.04 15.68 9.77
N ALA A 157 -5.95 15.92 10.70
CA ALA A 157 -6.99 14.94 11.04
C ALA A 157 -7.90 14.59 9.85
N ALA A 158 -8.05 15.51 8.91
CA ALA A 158 -8.77 15.30 7.66
C ALA A 158 -8.14 14.24 6.76
N ASN A 159 -6.86 13.90 6.96
CA ASN A 159 -6.16 12.84 6.21
C ASN A 159 -6.51 11.42 6.70
N ARG A 160 -7.43 11.26 7.65
CA ARG A 160 -7.91 9.93 8.04
C ARG A 160 -8.91 9.40 7.01
N LEU A 161 -8.74 8.14 6.60
CA LEU A 161 -9.70 7.42 5.78
C LEU A 161 -10.84 6.87 6.66
N GLY A 162 -12.07 7.18 6.32
CA GLY A 162 -13.26 6.73 7.06
C GLY A 162 -13.28 7.16 8.52
N ASP A 163 -14.01 6.40 9.35
CA ASP A 163 -14.11 6.66 10.78
C ASP A 163 -12.96 6.04 11.58
N ALA A 164 -12.74 6.53 12.81
CA ALA A 164 -11.76 5.97 13.73
C ALA A 164 -12.06 4.47 13.98
N GLY A 165 -11.01 3.65 14.06
CA GLY A 165 -11.12 2.23 14.32
C GLY A 165 -11.53 1.35 13.13
N GLN A 166 -11.74 1.91 11.94
CA GLN A 166 -12.13 1.15 10.74
C GLN A 166 -10.93 0.66 9.91
N GLY A 167 -9.71 1.13 10.21
CA GLY A 167 -8.53 0.88 9.39
C GLY A 167 -8.19 -0.59 9.20
N PHE A 168 -8.35 -1.43 10.23
CA PHE A 168 -8.11 -2.87 10.09
C PHE A 168 -9.07 -3.54 9.09
N SER A 169 -10.35 -3.17 9.12
CA SER A 169 -11.32 -3.66 8.13
C SER A 169 -10.95 -3.25 6.72
N PHE A 170 -10.50 -2.01 6.52
CA PHE A 170 -10.04 -1.51 5.21
C PHE A 170 -8.80 -2.28 4.74
N ALA A 171 -7.85 -2.52 5.65
CA ALA A 171 -6.66 -3.30 5.39
C ALA A 171 -7.00 -4.71 4.88
N MET A 172 -7.89 -5.42 5.56
CA MET A 172 -8.30 -6.78 5.17
C MET A 172 -9.02 -6.80 3.83
N GLN A 173 -9.90 -5.82 3.55
CA GLN A 173 -10.57 -5.70 2.26
C GLN A 173 -9.58 -5.44 1.12
N GLY A 174 -8.59 -4.57 1.31
CA GLY A 174 -7.52 -4.31 0.35
C GLY A 174 -6.67 -5.55 0.07
N LEU A 175 -6.22 -6.22 1.12
CA LEU A 175 -5.39 -7.43 1.02
C LEU A 175 -6.11 -8.58 0.30
N ASN A 176 -7.41 -8.74 0.46
CA ASN A 176 -8.17 -9.78 -0.26
C ASN A 176 -8.10 -9.57 -1.78
N GLY A 177 -8.18 -8.33 -2.26
CA GLY A 177 -7.95 -8.01 -3.67
C GLY A 177 -6.49 -8.20 -4.09
N GLY A 178 -5.56 -7.73 -3.25
CA GLY A 178 -4.13 -7.84 -3.49
C GLY A 178 -3.65 -9.28 -3.69
N ARG A 179 -4.15 -10.22 -2.89
CA ARG A 179 -3.82 -11.66 -3.05
C ARG A 179 -4.18 -12.21 -4.42
N LEU A 180 -5.34 -11.86 -4.95
CA LEU A 180 -5.78 -12.29 -6.28
C LEU A 180 -4.89 -11.67 -7.38
N ASN A 181 -4.57 -10.40 -7.25
CA ASN A 181 -3.72 -9.71 -8.23
C ASN A 181 -2.29 -10.28 -8.25
N ILE A 182 -1.70 -10.60 -7.09
CA ILE A 182 -0.37 -11.24 -7.02
C ILE A 182 -0.39 -12.65 -7.61
N ALA A 183 -1.44 -13.44 -7.37
CA ALA A 183 -1.60 -14.74 -7.99
C ALA A 183 -1.69 -14.62 -9.53
N ALA A 184 -2.45 -13.67 -10.04
CA ALA A 184 -2.54 -13.37 -11.47
C ALA A 184 -1.20 -12.94 -12.07
N CYS A 185 -0.42 -12.09 -11.38
CA CYS A 185 0.93 -11.75 -11.81
C CYS A 185 1.84 -12.98 -11.92
N SER A 186 1.74 -13.91 -10.97
CA SER A 186 2.52 -15.15 -10.99
C SER A 186 2.15 -16.04 -12.18
N LEU A 187 0.86 -16.16 -12.47
CA LEU A 187 0.36 -16.92 -13.64
C LEU A 187 0.85 -16.30 -14.95
N GLY A 188 0.72 -14.99 -15.12
CA GLY A 188 1.15 -14.30 -16.34
C GLY A 188 2.64 -14.48 -16.62
N GLY A 189 3.48 -14.32 -15.60
CA GLY A 189 4.93 -14.53 -15.74
C GLY A 189 5.31 -15.98 -16.03
N ALA A 190 4.64 -16.95 -15.38
CA ALA A 190 4.87 -18.37 -15.62
C ALA A 190 4.44 -18.77 -17.05
N GLN A 191 3.31 -18.28 -17.53
CA GLN A 191 2.84 -18.52 -18.89
C GLN A 191 3.82 -17.99 -19.94
N GLU A 192 4.31 -16.76 -19.80
CA GLU A 192 5.29 -16.21 -20.74
C GLU A 192 6.62 -16.98 -20.71
N ALA A 193 7.08 -17.38 -19.54
CA ALA A 193 8.29 -18.21 -19.43
C ALA A 193 8.14 -19.55 -20.18
N MET A 194 7.00 -20.22 -20.00
CA MET A 194 6.67 -21.45 -20.69
C MET A 194 6.56 -21.27 -22.21
N ASP A 195 5.87 -20.22 -22.66
CA ASP A 195 5.70 -19.92 -24.09
C ASP A 195 7.06 -19.63 -24.76
N ARG A 196 7.97 -18.93 -24.07
CA ARG A 196 9.35 -18.71 -24.56
C ARG A 196 10.15 -20.01 -24.66
N ALA A 197 10.08 -20.85 -23.63
CA ALA A 197 10.77 -22.15 -23.63
C ALA A 197 10.27 -23.06 -24.78
N LEU A 198 8.97 -23.13 -25.00
CA LEU A 198 8.38 -23.88 -26.11
C LEU A 198 8.79 -23.33 -27.48
N ARG A 199 8.85 -22.01 -27.64
CA ARG A 199 9.33 -21.40 -28.89
C ARG A 199 10.81 -21.71 -29.15
N TYR A 200 11.64 -21.72 -28.11
CA TYR A 200 13.06 -22.01 -28.22
C TYR A 200 13.35 -23.50 -28.53
N SER A 201 12.52 -24.41 -28.03
CA SER A 201 12.72 -25.86 -28.21
C SER A 201 12.25 -26.41 -29.56
N ARG A 202 11.56 -25.59 -30.39
CA ARG A 202 11.11 -25.94 -31.74
C ARG A 202 12.12 -25.50 -32.79
#